data_89d8eaad08c775c1c6e3b41b656c365e
#
_entry.id   89d8eaad08c775c1c6e3b41b656c365e
#
_cell.length_a   1.000
_cell.length_b   1.000
_cell.length_c   1.000
_cell.angle_alpha   90.00
_cell.angle_beta   90.00
_cell.angle_gamma   90.00
#
_symmetry.space_group_name_H-M   'P 1'
#
loop_
_entity.id
_entity.type
_entity.pdbx_description
1 polymer ?
#
loop_
_entity_poly.entity_id
_entity_poly.type
_entity_poly.pdbx_seq_one_letter_code
_entity_poly.pdbx_strand_id
1 'polypeptide(L)'
;MSVIEDNRINGLLAEIVAILDFKKNGYKIVRTGIGSDFIVFKEGEKDSQMYVEVKYNGAELSPLQIKQKFLLKKSGTAHFVYRVSKVFLDNYKKEHGINAENMNAEMFRLLRQFKKSIYDVTEPHKDDQFKIILPWRCPNCNKTRVDTQAELEEKFGLRKMEDGTVRNQSWCRRCRYGS
;
A
#
# COMPACT_ATOMS: atom_id res chain seq x y z
N MET A 1 -13.14 -20.28 14.50
CA MET A 1 -12.43 -19.56 13.41
C MET A 1 -11.71 -20.58 12.54
N SER A 2 -11.75 -20.46 11.21
CA SER A 2 -10.99 -21.38 10.34
C SER A 2 -9.49 -21.03 10.36
N VAL A 3 -8.61 -22.00 10.08
CA VAL A 3 -7.15 -21.78 10.01
C VAL A 3 -6.79 -20.67 8.97
N ILE A 4 -7.57 -20.57 7.90
CA ILE A 4 -7.38 -19.54 6.85
C ILE A 4 -7.67 -18.14 7.41
N GLU A 5 -8.72 -18.01 8.21
CA GLU A 5 -9.14 -16.75 8.81
C GLU A 5 -8.11 -16.29 9.86
N ASP A 6 -7.59 -17.20 10.68
CA ASP A 6 -6.51 -16.93 11.63
C ASP A 6 -5.22 -16.46 10.94
N ASN A 7 -4.84 -17.07 9.83
CA ASN A 7 -3.65 -16.67 9.07
C ASN A 7 -3.81 -15.28 8.45
N ARG A 8 -5.00 -14.95 7.94
CA ARG A 8 -5.30 -13.61 7.39
C ARG A 8 -5.23 -12.53 8.47
N ILE A 9 -5.81 -12.80 9.64
CA ILE A 9 -5.81 -11.89 10.79
C ILE A 9 -4.38 -11.69 11.32
N ASN A 10 -3.61 -12.76 11.47
CA ASN A 10 -2.23 -12.69 11.91
C ASN A 10 -1.33 -11.97 10.89
N GLY A 11 -1.56 -12.14 9.59
CA GLY A 11 -0.88 -11.39 8.53
C GLY A 11 -1.11 -9.89 8.65
N LEU A 12 -2.38 -9.47 8.84
CA LEU A 12 -2.72 -8.06 9.01
C LEU A 12 -2.14 -7.48 10.32
N LEU A 13 -2.15 -8.24 11.42
CA LEU A 13 -1.51 -7.80 12.65
C LEU A 13 0.01 -7.68 12.50
N ALA A 14 0.65 -8.55 11.72
CA ALA A 14 2.07 -8.45 11.40
C ALA A 14 2.39 -7.16 10.61
N GLU A 15 1.53 -6.77 9.65
CA GLU A 15 1.66 -5.48 8.96
C GLU A 15 1.57 -4.30 9.93
N ILE A 16 0.60 -4.33 10.87
CA ILE A 16 0.43 -3.27 11.87
C ILE A 16 1.68 -3.17 12.76
N VAL A 17 2.20 -4.29 13.23
CA VAL A 17 3.42 -4.35 14.04
C VAL A 17 4.60 -3.75 13.29
N ALA A 18 4.81 -4.13 12.03
CA ALA A 18 5.87 -3.59 11.20
C ALA A 18 5.74 -2.06 11.03
N ILE A 19 4.53 -1.57 10.80
CA ILE A 19 4.23 -0.15 10.69
C ILE A 19 4.59 0.60 11.98
N LEU A 20 4.20 0.06 13.14
CA LEU A 20 4.48 0.68 14.44
C LEU A 20 5.98 0.72 14.72
N ASP A 21 6.70 -0.34 14.35
CA ASP A 21 8.16 -0.41 14.49
C ASP A 21 8.87 0.63 13.63
N PHE A 22 8.51 0.75 12.34
CA PHE A 22 9.06 1.80 11.47
C PHE A 22 8.77 3.21 11.99
N LYS A 23 7.56 3.47 12.48
CA LYS A 23 7.21 4.76 13.09
C LYS A 23 8.03 5.07 14.33
N LYS A 24 8.20 4.09 15.23
CA LYS A 24 9.05 4.25 16.41
C LYS A 24 10.48 4.60 16.04
N ASN A 25 10.96 4.13 14.90
CA ASN A 25 12.28 4.44 14.35
C ASN A 25 12.32 5.71 13.46
N GLY A 26 11.29 6.55 13.51
CA GLY A 26 11.25 7.86 12.84
C GLY A 26 10.94 7.83 11.35
N TYR A 27 10.45 6.71 10.82
CA TYR A 27 10.02 6.62 9.43
C TYR A 27 8.59 7.13 9.23
N LYS A 28 8.39 7.85 8.14
CA LYS A 28 7.06 8.11 7.57
C LYS A 28 6.66 6.94 6.69
N ILE A 29 5.34 6.67 6.60
CA ILE A 29 4.81 5.48 5.93
C ILE A 29 3.73 5.89 4.94
N VAL A 30 3.83 5.37 3.73
CA VAL A 30 2.81 5.51 2.68
C VAL A 30 2.38 4.13 2.20
N ARG A 31 1.09 3.85 2.18
CA ARG A 31 0.58 2.60 1.58
C ARG A 31 0.73 2.65 0.07
N THR A 32 1.20 1.54 -0.49
CA THR A 32 1.23 1.35 -1.93
C THR A 32 0.00 0.56 -2.37
N GLY A 33 -0.49 0.84 -3.55
CA GLY A 33 -1.57 0.04 -4.14
C GLY A 33 -1.10 -1.18 -4.92
N ILE A 34 0.21 -1.35 -5.12
CA ILE A 34 0.75 -2.37 -6.03
C ILE A 34 2.14 -2.82 -5.56
N GLY A 35 2.31 -4.13 -5.36
CA GLY A 35 3.60 -4.83 -5.33
C GLY A 35 4.39 -4.81 -4.02
N SER A 36 3.96 -4.07 -3.01
CA SER A 36 4.47 -4.10 -1.65
C SER A 36 3.39 -3.61 -0.68
N ASP A 37 3.54 -3.90 0.62
CA ASP A 37 2.52 -3.53 1.60
C ASP A 37 2.54 -2.01 1.86
N PHE A 38 3.74 -1.42 1.94
CA PHE A 38 3.91 0.03 2.12
C PHE A 38 5.32 0.50 1.74
N ILE A 39 5.47 1.83 1.64
CA ILE A 39 6.76 2.51 1.49
C ILE A 39 7.07 3.23 2.79
N VAL A 40 8.34 3.20 3.21
CA VAL A 40 8.85 3.99 4.32
C VAL A 40 9.94 4.95 3.84
N PHE A 41 10.03 6.10 4.49
CA PHE A 41 11.10 7.08 4.22
C PHE A 41 11.31 7.97 5.45
N LYS A 42 12.50 8.55 5.57
CA LYS A 42 12.78 9.58 6.57
C LYS A 42 12.69 10.96 5.93
N GLU A 43 12.08 11.89 6.64
CA GLU A 43 11.94 13.26 6.16
C GLU A 43 13.32 13.92 6.06
N GLY A 44 13.58 14.59 4.93
CA GLY A 44 14.89 15.23 4.67
C GLY A 44 15.97 14.31 4.12
N GLU A 45 15.78 12.99 4.13
CA GLU A 45 16.74 12.01 3.61
C GLU A 45 16.24 11.48 2.25
N LYS A 46 16.75 12.03 1.14
CA LYS A 46 16.27 11.68 -0.24
C LYS A 46 16.41 10.19 -0.58
N ASP A 47 17.45 9.51 -0.05
CA ASP A 47 17.75 8.12 -0.37
C ASP A 47 17.19 7.12 0.66
N SER A 48 16.38 7.60 1.62
CA SER A 48 15.82 6.74 2.67
C SER A 48 14.58 5.95 2.23
N GLN A 49 14.08 6.18 1.02
CA GLN A 49 12.87 5.51 0.52
C GLN A 49 13.10 4.01 0.34
N MET A 50 12.25 3.22 0.95
CA MET A 50 12.34 1.76 0.93
C MET A 50 10.94 1.15 0.78
N TYR A 51 10.81 0.21 -0.15
CA TYR A 51 9.60 -0.61 -0.29
C TYR A 51 9.64 -1.76 0.71
N VAL A 52 8.58 -1.91 1.48
CA VAL A 52 8.48 -2.93 2.53
C VAL A 52 7.41 -3.94 2.20
N GLU A 53 7.78 -5.20 2.24
CA GLU A 53 6.89 -6.34 2.16
C GLU A 53 6.91 -7.07 3.50
N VAL A 54 5.75 -7.27 4.12
CA VAL A 54 5.65 -7.97 5.41
C VAL A 54 5.33 -9.45 5.20
N LYS A 55 6.05 -10.32 5.89
CA LYS A 55 5.82 -11.77 5.85
C LYS A 55 5.64 -12.32 7.26
N TYR A 56 4.55 -13.03 7.46
CA TYR A 56 4.23 -13.71 8.72
C TYR A 56 4.60 -15.19 8.67
N ASN A 57 5.18 -15.69 9.74
CA ASN A 57 5.42 -17.11 10.02
C ASN A 57 6.11 -17.89 8.87
N GLY A 58 7.19 -17.33 8.33
CA GLY A 58 7.98 -18.00 7.29
C GLY A 58 7.37 -17.95 5.88
N ALA A 59 6.27 -17.24 5.68
CA ALA A 59 5.68 -17.09 4.34
C ALA A 59 6.70 -16.53 3.35
N GLU A 60 6.76 -17.16 2.16
CA GLU A 60 7.65 -16.73 1.09
C GLU A 60 7.05 -15.64 0.21
N LEU A 61 7.92 -14.96 -0.53
CA LEU A 61 7.48 -14.00 -1.54
C LEU A 61 6.77 -14.74 -2.68
N SER A 62 5.64 -14.21 -3.12
CA SER A 62 5.00 -14.70 -4.34
C SER A 62 5.86 -14.41 -5.58
N PRO A 63 5.66 -15.12 -6.71
CA PRO A 63 6.38 -14.84 -7.95
C PRO A 63 6.29 -13.38 -8.38
N LEU A 64 5.14 -12.75 -8.17
CA LEU A 64 4.94 -11.32 -8.48
C LEU A 64 5.79 -10.42 -7.58
N GLN A 65 5.87 -10.70 -6.28
CA GLN A 65 6.68 -9.96 -5.32
C GLN A 65 8.18 -10.14 -5.58
N ILE A 66 8.62 -11.34 -5.99
CA ILE A 66 10.00 -11.60 -6.41
C ILE A 66 10.33 -10.75 -7.64
N LYS A 67 9.44 -10.72 -8.63
CA LYS A 67 9.61 -9.88 -9.84
C LYS A 67 9.69 -8.40 -9.47
N GLN A 68 8.82 -7.93 -8.60
CA GLN A 68 8.81 -6.54 -8.11
C GLN A 68 10.12 -6.18 -7.40
N LYS A 69 10.58 -7.04 -6.49
CA LYS A 69 11.88 -6.89 -5.80
C LYS A 69 13.03 -6.75 -6.79
N PHE A 70 13.04 -7.58 -7.84
CA PHE A 70 14.07 -7.50 -8.88
C PHE A 70 14.02 -6.18 -9.65
N LEU A 71 12.83 -5.70 -10.02
CA LEU A 71 12.65 -4.43 -10.73
C LEU A 71 13.09 -3.23 -9.86
N LEU A 72 12.73 -3.22 -8.57
CA LEU A 72 13.14 -2.19 -7.63
C LEU A 72 14.66 -2.17 -7.46
N LYS A 73 15.29 -3.35 -7.32
CA LYS A 73 16.75 -3.46 -7.25
C LYS A 73 17.43 -2.91 -8.51
N LYS A 74 16.87 -3.19 -9.70
CA LYS A 74 17.39 -2.68 -10.98
C LYS A 74 17.29 -1.16 -11.10
N SER A 75 16.27 -0.55 -10.49
CA SER A 75 16.10 0.92 -10.44
C SER A 75 16.89 1.60 -9.31
N GLY A 76 17.69 0.86 -8.55
CA GLY A 76 18.41 1.41 -7.39
C GLY A 76 17.54 1.67 -6.17
N THR A 77 16.27 1.23 -6.18
CA THR A 77 15.34 1.44 -5.06
C THR A 77 15.43 0.30 -4.05
N ALA A 78 15.53 0.63 -2.77
CA ALA A 78 15.60 -0.35 -1.71
C ALA A 78 14.29 -1.13 -1.56
N HIS A 79 14.42 -2.45 -1.39
CA HIS A 79 13.29 -3.34 -1.07
C HIS A 79 13.64 -4.16 0.17
N PHE A 80 12.78 -4.10 1.18
CA PHE A 80 12.98 -4.76 2.46
C PHE A 80 11.85 -5.75 2.72
N VAL A 81 12.19 -6.96 3.20
CA VAL A 81 11.22 -7.97 3.63
C VAL A 81 11.22 -7.99 5.15
N TYR A 82 10.16 -7.45 5.75
CA TYR A 82 9.96 -7.45 7.20
C TYR A 82 9.33 -8.77 7.63
N ARG A 83 10.06 -9.58 8.40
CA ARG A 83 9.60 -10.90 8.80
C ARG A 83 9.13 -10.89 10.25
N VAL A 84 7.88 -11.29 10.48
CA VAL A 84 7.26 -11.43 11.80
C VAL A 84 7.07 -12.92 12.10
N SER A 85 7.76 -13.45 13.09
CA SER A 85 7.59 -14.83 13.49
C SER A 85 6.30 -15.03 14.30
N LYS A 86 5.78 -16.26 14.30
CA LYS A 86 4.64 -16.63 15.13
C LYS A 86 4.91 -16.33 16.61
N VAL A 87 6.08 -16.71 17.12
CA VAL A 87 6.47 -16.50 18.52
C VAL A 87 6.47 -15.03 18.90
N PHE A 88 7.02 -14.18 18.04
CA PHE A 88 7.01 -12.73 18.24
C PHE A 88 5.58 -12.19 18.32
N LEU A 89 4.73 -12.59 17.37
CA LEU A 89 3.35 -12.12 17.31
C LEU A 89 2.51 -12.60 18.51
N ASP A 90 2.72 -13.82 18.96
CA ASP A 90 2.04 -14.38 20.13
C ASP A 90 2.46 -13.63 21.42
N ASN A 91 3.75 -13.29 21.57
CA ASN A 91 4.23 -12.45 22.67
C ASN A 91 3.64 -11.04 22.60
N TYR A 92 3.63 -10.43 21.42
CA TYR A 92 3.01 -9.12 21.20
C TYR A 92 1.54 -9.10 21.60
N LYS A 93 0.77 -10.12 21.21
CA LYS A 93 -0.64 -10.27 21.61
C LYS A 93 -0.79 -10.35 23.12
N LYS A 94 0.05 -11.15 23.78
CA LYS A 94 0.03 -11.31 25.23
C LYS A 94 0.34 -10.01 25.96
N GLU A 95 1.37 -9.30 25.54
CA GLU A 95 1.78 -8.01 26.12
C GLU A 95 0.72 -6.92 25.98
N HIS A 96 -0.04 -6.95 24.87
CA HIS A 96 -1.08 -5.94 24.59
C HIS A 96 -2.50 -6.42 24.90
N GLY A 97 -2.66 -7.57 25.56
CA GLY A 97 -3.95 -8.12 25.94
C GLY A 97 -4.85 -8.49 24.76
N ILE A 98 -4.25 -8.78 23.59
CA ILE A 98 -4.98 -9.14 22.38
C ILE A 98 -5.29 -10.64 22.42
N ASN A 99 -6.57 -11.00 22.45
CA ASN A 99 -7.06 -12.37 22.47
C ASN A 99 -8.10 -12.60 21.36
N ALA A 100 -8.60 -13.84 21.24
CA ALA A 100 -9.57 -14.20 20.21
C ALA A 100 -10.89 -13.39 20.27
N GLU A 101 -11.28 -12.94 21.45
CA GLU A 101 -12.54 -12.22 21.67
C GLU A 101 -12.44 -10.74 21.25
N ASN A 102 -11.30 -10.09 21.55
CA ASN A 102 -11.08 -8.67 21.28
C ASN A 102 -10.22 -8.37 20.04
N MET A 103 -9.67 -9.39 19.40
CA MET A 103 -8.75 -9.27 18.26
C MET A 103 -9.26 -8.30 17.19
N ASN A 104 -10.50 -8.47 16.76
CA ASN A 104 -11.08 -7.62 15.71
C ASN A 104 -11.21 -6.17 16.18
N ALA A 105 -11.70 -5.94 17.39
CA ALA A 105 -11.85 -4.60 17.95
C ALA A 105 -10.50 -3.90 18.10
N GLU A 106 -9.48 -4.60 18.60
CA GLU A 106 -8.14 -4.05 18.77
C GLU A 106 -7.44 -3.78 17.42
N MET A 107 -7.57 -4.67 16.47
CA MET A 107 -7.11 -4.42 15.10
C MET A 107 -7.77 -3.19 14.49
N PHE A 108 -9.10 -3.02 14.63
CA PHE A 108 -9.78 -1.83 14.16
C PHE A 108 -9.32 -0.58 14.89
N ARG A 109 -9.03 -0.67 16.18
CA ARG A 109 -8.46 0.43 16.97
C ARG A 109 -7.08 0.83 16.43
N LEU A 110 -6.18 -0.11 16.25
CA LEU A 110 -4.84 0.10 15.70
C LEU A 110 -4.89 0.63 14.27
N LEU A 111 -5.76 0.08 13.41
CA LEU A 111 -5.96 0.57 12.05
C LEU A 111 -6.52 2.00 12.01
N ARG A 112 -7.40 2.39 12.94
CA ARG A 112 -7.87 3.78 13.05
C ARG A 112 -6.76 4.73 13.48
N GLN A 113 -5.96 4.35 14.46
CA GLN A 113 -4.78 5.12 14.86
C GLN A 113 -3.81 5.25 13.69
N PHE A 114 -3.60 4.19 12.94
CA PHE A 114 -2.78 4.20 11.76
C PHE A 114 -3.35 5.09 10.65
N LYS A 115 -4.65 4.97 10.32
CA LYS A 115 -5.31 5.88 9.36
C LYS A 115 -5.19 7.33 9.80
N LYS A 116 -5.52 7.64 11.04
CA LYS A 116 -5.40 8.99 11.58
C LYS A 116 -3.97 9.53 11.41
N SER A 117 -2.94 8.74 11.72
CA SER A 117 -1.56 9.18 11.61
C SER A 117 -1.02 9.27 10.17
N ILE A 118 -1.63 8.56 9.20
CA ILE A 118 -1.35 8.75 7.76
C ILE A 118 -2.04 10.04 7.27
N TYR A 119 -3.26 10.30 7.73
CA TYR A 119 -4.01 11.50 7.33
C TYR A 119 -3.51 12.76 8.04
N ASP A 120 -2.97 12.67 9.26
CA ASP A 120 -2.38 13.83 9.97
C ASP A 120 -1.06 14.32 9.32
N VAL A 121 -0.41 13.49 8.48
CA VAL A 121 0.78 13.87 7.70
C VAL A 121 0.40 14.45 6.33
N THR A 122 -0.82 14.20 5.91
CA THR A 122 -1.39 14.75 4.68
C THR A 122 -2.67 15.51 5.01
N GLU A 123 -2.56 16.73 5.59
CA GLU A 123 -3.50 17.73 5.09
C GLU A 123 -3.29 17.74 3.57
N PRO A 124 -4.30 17.37 2.76
CA PRO A 124 -4.11 17.42 1.32
C PRO A 124 -3.76 18.87 0.99
N HIS A 125 -2.53 19.13 0.59
CA HIS A 125 -2.23 20.33 -0.17
C HIS A 125 -3.34 20.42 -1.21
N LYS A 126 -3.93 21.61 -1.42
CA LYS A 126 -5.00 21.81 -2.39
C LYS A 126 -4.67 21.26 -3.79
N ASP A 127 -3.39 20.99 -4.06
CA ASP A 127 -2.87 20.38 -5.27
C ASP A 127 -2.98 18.84 -5.30
N ASP A 128 -3.22 18.16 -4.15
CA ASP A 128 -3.34 16.68 -4.08
C ASP A 128 -4.72 16.14 -4.52
N GLN A 129 -5.63 17.03 -4.98
CA GLN A 129 -6.91 16.58 -5.52
C GLN A 129 -6.76 15.77 -6.82
N PHE A 130 -5.65 15.91 -7.52
CA PHE A 130 -5.40 15.23 -8.79
C PHE A 130 -4.29 14.17 -8.64
N LYS A 131 -4.69 12.90 -8.50
CA LYS A 131 -3.77 11.75 -8.56
C LYS A 131 -3.73 11.17 -9.97
N ILE A 132 -3.21 11.98 -10.89
CA ILE A 132 -3.07 11.61 -12.30
C ILE A 132 -1.74 10.90 -12.49
N ILE A 133 -1.77 9.74 -13.15
CA ILE A 133 -0.60 8.92 -13.47
C ILE A 133 -0.35 9.02 -14.98
N LEU A 134 0.83 9.46 -15.34
CA LEU A 134 1.28 9.54 -16.74
C LEU A 134 2.72 8.97 -16.84
N PRO A 135 3.08 8.33 -17.95
CA PRO A 135 2.21 7.98 -19.07
C PRO A 135 1.18 6.90 -18.70
N TRP A 136 -0.01 6.93 -19.33
CA TRP A 136 -1.06 5.96 -19.05
C TRP A 136 -1.42 5.14 -20.29
N ARG A 137 -1.58 3.84 -20.13
CA ARG A 137 -1.96 2.92 -21.21
C ARG A 137 -3.23 2.16 -20.81
N CYS A 138 -4.16 2.00 -21.74
CA CYS A 138 -5.39 1.26 -21.52
C CYS A 138 -5.08 -0.24 -21.25
N PRO A 139 -5.38 -0.77 -20.05
CA PRO A 139 -5.10 -2.18 -19.74
C PRO A 139 -6.00 -3.16 -20.51
N ASN A 140 -7.15 -2.70 -21.01
CA ASN A 140 -8.08 -3.54 -21.75
C ASN A 140 -7.64 -3.77 -23.20
N CYS A 141 -7.39 -2.71 -23.96
CA CYS A 141 -7.00 -2.87 -25.37
C CYS A 141 -5.49 -2.81 -25.60
N ASN A 142 -4.73 -2.33 -24.66
CA ASN A 142 -3.28 -2.10 -24.72
C ASN A 142 -2.81 -1.23 -25.93
N LYS A 143 -3.75 -0.65 -26.68
CA LYS A 143 -3.48 0.16 -27.90
C LYS A 143 -3.46 1.65 -27.61
N THR A 144 -4.35 2.13 -26.74
CA THR A 144 -4.45 3.56 -26.39
C THR A 144 -3.45 3.90 -25.31
N ARG A 145 -2.46 4.74 -25.63
CA ARG A 145 -1.49 5.33 -24.70
C ARG A 145 -1.61 6.85 -24.76
N VAL A 146 -1.37 7.48 -23.63
CA VAL A 146 -1.33 8.95 -23.47
C VAL A 146 -0.14 9.33 -22.61
N ASP A 147 0.50 10.41 -22.95
CA ASP A 147 1.69 10.92 -22.29
C ASP A 147 1.43 12.28 -21.61
N THR A 148 0.30 12.93 -21.91
CA THR A 148 -0.11 14.23 -21.36
C THR A 148 -1.48 14.18 -20.69
N GLN A 149 -1.73 15.12 -19.78
CA GLN A 149 -3.02 15.22 -19.09
C GLN A 149 -4.16 15.56 -20.07
N ALA A 150 -3.94 16.41 -21.04
CA ALA A 150 -4.95 16.76 -22.05
C ALA A 150 -5.40 15.53 -22.85
N GLU A 151 -4.45 14.71 -23.30
CA GLU A 151 -4.76 13.45 -23.98
C GLU A 151 -5.46 12.45 -23.05
N LEU A 152 -5.10 12.44 -21.75
CA LEU A 152 -5.74 11.58 -20.78
C LEU A 152 -7.22 11.94 -20.61
N GLU A 153 -7.53 13.21 -20.47
CA GLU A 153 -8.90 13.71 -20.34
C GLU A 153 -9.72 13.42 -21.60
N GLU A 154 -9.14 13.61 -22.79
CA GLU A 154 -9.78 13.33 -24.07
C GLU A 154 -10.05 11.82 -24.26
N LYS A 155 -9.02 10.97 -24.14
CA LYS A 155 -9.09 9.55 -24.53
C LYS A 155 -9.59 8.64 -23.41
N PHE A 156 -9.41 9.02 -22.16
CA PHE A 156 -9.84 8.25 -20.99
C PHE A 156 -10.89 8.98 -20.16
N GLY A 157 -10.69 10.25 -19.89
CA GLY A 157 -11.42 11.02 -18.90
C GLY A 157 -10.90 10.79 -17.49
N LEU A 158 -11.45 11.56 -16.56
CA LEU A 158 -11.14 11.49 -15.14
C LEU A 158 -12.33 10.97 -14.36
N ARG A 159 -12.09 10.44 -13.17
CA ARG A 159 -13.12 10.04 -12.21
C ARG A 159 -12.85 10.67 -10.85
N LYS A 160 -13.90 11.20 -10.24
CA LYS A 160 -13.86 11.64 -8.85
C LYS A 160 -14.16 10.47 -7.95
N MET A 161 -13.33 10.27 -6.94
CA MET A 161 -13.48 9.21 -5.95
C MET A 161 -14.29 9.74 -4.75
N GLU A 162 -14.79 8.84 -3.90
CA GLU A 162 -15.54 9.18 -2.68
C GLU A 162 -14.69 10.02 -1.69
N ASP A 163 -13.37 9.83 -1.69
CA ASP A 163 -12.41 10.62 -0.90
C ASP A 163 -12.14 12.03 -1.47
N GLY A 164 -12.85 12.43 -2.54
CA GLY A 164 -12.69 13.70 -3.22
C GLY A 164 -11.54 13.74 -4.22
N THR A 165 -10.67 12.73 -4.28
CA THR A 165 -9.56 12.69 -5.24
C THR A 165 -10.03 12.45 -6.67
N VAL A 166 -9.31 13.04 -7.62
CA VAL A 166 -9.53 12.84 -9.05
C VAL A 166 -8.43 11.95 -9.60
N ARG A 167 -8.81 10.88 -10.30
CA ARG A 167 -7.89 9.87 -10.84
C ARG A 167 -8.16 9.58 -12.31
N ASN A 168 -7.20 8.92 -12.97
CA ASN A 168 -7.37 8.37 -14.31
C ASN A 168 -8.56 7.40 -14.35
N GLN A 169 -9.37 7.46 -15.40
CA GLN A 169 -10.24 6.34 -15.75
C GLN A 169 -9.37 5.15 -16.19
N SER A 170 -9.74 3.94 -15.72
CA SER A 170 -8.94 2.73 -15.95
C SER A 170 -8.88 2.37 -17.44
N TRP A 171 -10.01 2.40 -18.14
CA TRP A 171 -10.12 2.05 -19.56
C TRP A 171 -10.34 3.28 -20.43
N CYS A 172 -9.80 3.27 -21.65
CA CYS A 172 -10.07 4.33 -22.60
C CYS A 172 -11.57 4.37 -23.01
N ARG A 173 -12.03 5.53 -23.48
CA ARG A 173 -13.43 5.74 -23.86
C ARG A 173 -13.92 4.71 -24.86
N ARG A 174 -13.09 4.38 -25.85
CA ARG A 174 -13.39 3.33 -26.84
C ARG A 174 -13.68 1.98 -26.19
N CYS A 175 -12.91 1.56 -25.20
CA CYS A 175 -13.13 0.29 -24.50
C CYS A 175 -14.33 0.32 -23.53
N ARG A 176 -14.73 1.50 -23.04
CA ARG A 176 -15.89 1.64 -22.17
C ARG A 176 -17.22 1.70 -22.92
N TYR A 177 -17.21 2.31 -24.08
CA TYR A 177 -18.45 2.61 -24.83
C TYR A 177 -18.61 1.77 -26.09
N GLY A 178 -17.64 0.88 -26.41
CA GLY A 178 -17.82 -0.13 -27.47
C GLY A 178 -17.89 0.43 -28.90
N SER A 179 -17.18 1.51 -29.19
CA SER A 179 -17.09 2.09 -30.55
C SER A 179 -15.84 1.67 -31.31
#